data_0fbf698ab776e443171e8d9b919007b7
#
_entry.id   0fbf698ab776e443171e8d9b919007b7
#
_cell.length_a   1.000
_cell.length_b   1.000
_cell.length_c   1.000
_cell.angle_alpha   90.00
_cell.angle_beta   90.00
_cell.angle_gamma   90.00
#
_symmetry.space_group_name_H-M   'P 1'
#
loop_
_entity.id
_entity.type
_entity.pdbx_description
1 polymer ?
#
loop_
_entity_poly.entity_id
_entity_poly.type
_entity_poly.pdbx_seq_one_letter_code
_entity_poly.pdbx_strand_id
1 'polypeptide(L)' 'MPRRAATGNSPHNRDEIYVIVTGSGYFVDAGTRQTVTAGTCILVPAGANHRFEDFTDDFSTWVFFYGPAGGEAKAAS' A
#
# COMPACT_ATOMS: atom_id res chain seq x y z
N MET A 1 -2.68 11.13 7.70
CA MET A 1 -1.38 11.14 8.35
C MET A 1 -0.60 9.88 8.02
N PRO A 2 0.67 10.00 7.63
CA PRO A 2 1.45 8.81 7.31
C PRO A 2 1.78 8.01 8.56
N ARG A 3 1.89 6.72 8.40
CA ARG A 3 2.26 5.84 9.50
C ARG A 3 2.95 4.61 8.96
N ARG A 4 3.71 3.96 9.82
CA ARG A 4 4.36 2.73 9.50
C ARG A 4 3.31 1.62 9.36
N ALA A 5 3.39 0.87 8.28
CA ALA A 5 2.54 -0.28 8.05
C ALA A 5 3.31 -1.54 8.35
N ALA A 6 2.67 -2.50 8.97
CA ALA A 6 3.27 -3.82 9.19
C ALA A 6 2.80 -4.79 8.11
N THR A 7 1.54 -5.10 8.12
CA THR A 7 0.91 -5.89 7.07
C THR A 7 -0.44 -5.25 6.81
N GLY A 8 -0.81 -5.16 5.57
CA GLY A 8 -2.11 -4.65 5.24
C GLY A 8 -2.79 -5.64 4.33
N ASN A 9 -3.89 -6.18 4.75
CA ASN A 9 -4.62 -7.12 3.94
C ASN A 9 -6.11 -6.80 3.88
N SER A 10 -6.51 -5.67 4.45
CA SER A 10 -7.90 -5.24 4.42
C SER A 10 -8.08 -4.14 3.41
N PRO A 11 -9.12 -4.18 2.59
CA PRO A 11 -9.40 -3.08 1.68
C PRO A 11 -9.75 -1.83 2.48
N HIS A 12 -9.33 -0.69 1.96
CA HIS A 12 -9.67 0.60 2.53
C HIS A 12 -10.60 1.33 1.57
N ASN A 13 -11.33 2.30 2.10
CA ASN A 13 -12.29 3.04 1.30
C ASN A 13 -11.70 4.31 0.69
N ARG A 14 -10.39 4.48 0.76
CA ARG A 14 -9.67 5.59 0.14
C ARG A 14 -8.47 5.07 -0.60
N ASP A 15 -8.01 5.85 -1.57
CA ASP A 15 -6.77 5.52 -2.26
C ASP A 15 -5.60 5.66 -1.29
N GLU A 16 -4.57 4.86 -1.50
CA GLU A 16 -3.38 4.84 -0.64
C GLU A 16 -2.13 4.92 -1.49
N ILE A 17 -1.11 5.57 -0.93
CA ILE A 17 0.23 5.53 -1.48
C ILE A 17 1.16 4.98 -0.40
N TYR A 18 1.87 3.92 -0.73
CA TYR A 18 2.92 3.39 0.13
C TYR A 18 4.27 3.87 -0.37
N VAL A 19 5.11 4.33 0.55
CA VAL A 19 6.49 4.69 0.24
C VAL A 19 7.36 3.85 1.15
N ILE A 20 8.10 2.92 0.56
CA ILE A 20 8.97 2.03 1.32
C ILE A 20 10.18 2.82 1.80
N VAL A 21 10.42 2.83 3.09
CA VAL A 21 11.48 3.63 3.70
C VAL A 21 12.72 2.78 3.94
N THR A 22 12.56 1.62 4.57
CA THR A 22 13.66 0.71 4.88
C THR A 22 13.25 -0.71 4.61
N GLY A 23 14.24 -1.55 4.36
CA GLY A 23 14.03 -2.97 4.18
C GLY A 23 13.53 -3.33 2.80
N SER A 24 13.08 -4.55 2.67
CA SER A 24 12.52 -5.07 1.42
C SER A 24 11.48 -6.13 1.74
N GLY A 25 10.69 -6.46 0.73
CA GLY A 25 9.66 -7.47 0.87
C GLY A 25 8.91 -7.65 -0.44
N TYR A 26 7.72 -8.17 -0.34
CA TYR A 26 6.86 -8.37 -1.50
C TYR A 26 5.52 -7.71 -1.26
N PHE A 27 5.02 -7.07 -2.29
CA PHE A 27 3.67 -6.51 -2.28
C PHE A 27 2.77 -7.41 -3.14
N VAL A 28 1.66 -7.84 -2.55
CA VAL A 28 0.73 -8.72 -3.23
C VAL A 28 -0.59 -7.99 -3.43
N ASP A 29 -1.04 -7.96 -4.67
CA ASP A 29 -2.28 -7.29 -5.04
C ASP A 29 -3.00 -8.18 -6.04
N ALA A 30 -4.19 -8.64 -5.67
CA ALA A 30 -5.03 -9.47 -6.51
C ALA A 30 -4.28 -10.67 -7.13
N GLY A 31 -3.41 -11.29 -6.33
CA GLY A 31 -2.64 -12.45 -6.77
C GLY A 31 -1.35 -12.11 -7.49
N THR A 32 -1.09 -10.84 -7.76
CA THR A 32 0.16 -10.41 -8.36
C THR A 32 1.15 -10.06 -7.25
N ARG A 33 2.34 -10.65 -7.33
CA ARG A 33 3.39 -10.45 -6.33
C ARG A 33 4.56 -9.73 -6.96
N GLN A 34 5.00 -8.65 -6.33
CA GLN A 34 6.14 -7.88 -6.82
C GLN A 34 7.08 -7.54 -5.68
N THR A 35 8.36 -7.46 -6.00
CA THR A 35 9.39 -7.08 -5.04
C THR A 35 9.36 -5.58 -4.78
N VAL A 36 9.50 -5.20 -3.51
CA VAL A 36 9.59 -3.79 -3.12
C VAL A 36 10.82 -3.59 -2.26
N THR A 37 11.46 -2.45 -2.40
CA THR A 37 12.65 -2.08 -1.65
C THR A 37 12.54 -0.62 -1.24
N ALA A 38 13.49 -0.15 -0.44
CA ALA A 38 13.52 1.27 -0.04
C ALA A 38 13.45 2.17 -1.28
N GLY A 39 12.57 3.14 -1.23
CA GLY A 39 12.35 4.07 -2.34
C GLY A 39 11.21 3.69 -3.27
N THR A 40 10.68 2.48 -3.16
CA THR A 40 9.56 2.05 -3.97
C THR A 40 8.29 2.78 -3.54
N CYS A 41 7.55 3.31 -4.51
CA CYS A 41 6.24 3.91 -4.28
C CYS A 41 5.17 3.05 -4.92
N ILE A 42 4.10 2.80 -4.19
CA ILE A 42 3.01 1.96 -4.67
C ILE A 42 1.69 2.71 -4.50
N LEU A 43 0.96 2.84 -5.59
CA LEU A 43 -0.38 3.42 -5.57
C LEU A 43 -1.40 2.29 -5.49
N VAL A 44 -2.24 2.33 -4.47
CA VAL A 44 -3.26 1.31 -4.24
C VAL A 44 -4.63 1.95 -4.27
N PRO A 45 -5.44 1.64 -5.27
CA PRO A 45 -6.81 2.19 -5.35
C PRO A 45 -7.67 1.73 -4.18
N ALA A 46 -8.66 2.54 -3.85
CA ALA A 46 -9.64 2.20 -2.82
C ALA A 46 -10.31 0.86 -3.17
N GLY A 47 -10.52 0.03 -2.18
CA GLY A 47 -11.16 -1.26 -2.35
C GLY A 47 -10.24 -2.37 -2.82
N ALA A 48 -8.99 -2.07 -3.17
CA ALA A 48 -8.04 -3.09 -3.58
C ALA A 48 -7.64 -3.95 -2.40
N ASN A 49 -7.61 -5.26 -2.62
CA ASN A 49 -7.20 -6.22 -1.61
C ASN A 49 -5.69 -6.45 -1.76
N HIS A 50 -4.95 -6.13 -0.73
CA HIS A 50 -3.48 -6.14 -0.82
C HIS A 50 -2.85 -6.49 0.52
N ARG A 51 -1.57 -6.90 0.45
CA ARG A 51 -0.78 -7.15 1.65
C ARG A 51 0.70 -7.14 1.31
N PHE A 52 1.53 -7.03 2.35
CA PHE A 52 2.97 -7.25 2.24
C PHE A 52 3.30 -8.62 2.78
N GLU A 53 4.25 -9.30 2.13
CA GLU A 53 4.69 -10.65 2.51
C GLU A 53 6.21 -10.74 2.54
N ASP A 54 6.72 -11.65 3.37
CA ASP A 54 8.13 -12.03 3.40
C ASP A 54 9.07 -10.82 3.47
N PHE A 55 8.71 -9.86 4.31
CA PHE A 55 9.49 -8.64 4.44
C PHE A 55 10.56 -8.80 5.53
N THR A 56 11.63 -8.00 5.38
CA THR A 56 12.74 -8.02 6.32
C THR A 56 12.33 -7.41 7.67
N ASP A 57 13.12 -7.70 8.72
CA ASP A 57 12.78 -7.22 10.06
C ASP A 57 12.76 -5.71 10.18
N ASP A 58 13.57 -5.03 9.36
CA ASP A 58 13.63 -3.58 9.35
C ASP A 58 12.65 -2.94 8.36
N PHE A 59 11.76 -3.72 7.80
CA PHE A 59 10.81 -3.22 6.79
C PHE A 59 9.92 -2.14 7.40
N SER A 60 9.88 -1.00 6.75
CA SER A 60 8.97 0.07 7.14
C SER A 60 8.51 0.82 5.91
N THR A 61 7.30 1.31 5.98
CA THR A 61 6.70 2.08 4.89
C THR A 61 5.83 3.17 5.48
N TRP A 62 5.79 4.30 4.78
CA TRP A 62 4.78 5.31 5.02
C TRP A 62 3.55 4.96 4.22
N VAL A 63 2.39 5.20 4.77
CA VAL A 63 1.14 5.08 4.03
C VAL A 63 0.40 6.40 4.11
N PHE A 64 -0.03 6.87 2.95
CA PHE A 64 -0.79 8.11 2.82
C PHE A 64 -2.16 7.76 2.27
N PHE A 65 -3.20 8.20 2.97
CA PHE A 65 -4.57 8.08 2.49
C PHE A 65 -4.96 9.41 1.87
N TYR A 66 -5.59 9.35 0.70
CA TYR A 66 -5.97 10.59 0.03
C TYR A 66 -7.22 10.37 -0.81
N GLY A 67 -7.78 11.50 -1.25
CA GLY A 67 -8.96 11.46 -2.07
C GLY A 67 -10.24 11.17 -1.28
N PRO A 68 -11.37 11.16 -1.97
CA PRO A 68 -12.66 10.91 -1.33
C PRO A 68 -12.85 9.44 -0.99
N ALA A 69 -13.77 9.16 -0.08
CA ALA A 69 -14.15 7.79 0.21
C ALA A 69 -14.62 7.12 -1.08
N GLY A 70 -14.15 5.90 -1.31
CA GLY A 70 -14.45 5.18 -2.53
C GLY A 70 -13.44 5.40 -3.65
N GLY A 71 -12.48 6.32 -3.44
CA GLY A 71 -11.42 6.57 -4.40
C GLY A 71 -11.80 7.63 -5.41
N GLU A 72 -10.78 8.16 -6.09
CA GLU A 72 -10.99 9.24 -7.07
C GLU A 72 -11.74 8.76 -8.31
N ALA A 73 -11.46 7.55 -8.75
CA ALA A 73 -12.15 7.02 -9.93
C ALA A 73 -13.65 6.93 -9.68
N LYS A 74 -14.05 6.55 -8.48
CA LYS A 74 -15.47 6.47 -8.14
C LYS A 74 -16.08 7.86 -7.99
N ALA A 75 -15.33 8.80 -7.43
CA ALA A 75 -15.81 10.16 -7.26
C ALA A 75 -15.99 10.86 -8.60
N ALA A 76 -15.23 10.47 -9.60
CA ALA A 76 -15.33 11.08 -10.94
C ALA A 76 -16.50 10.55 -11.76
N SER A 77 -17.14 9.50 -11.32
CA SER A 77 -18.26 8.89 -12.05
C SER A 77 -19.64 9.48 -11.67
#